data_acb45180cdc3adda441004cf6cbe3361
#
_entry.id   acb45180cdc3adda441004cf6cbe3361
#
_cell.length_a   1.000
_cell.length_b   1.000
_cell.length_c   1.000
_cell.angle_alpha   90.00
_cell.angle_beta   90.00
_cell.angle_gamma   90.00
#
_symmetry.space_group_name_H-M   'P 1'
#
loop_
_entity.id
_entity.type
_entity.pdbx_description
1 polymer ?
#
loop_
_entity_poly.entity_id
_entity_poly.type
_entity_poly.pdbx_seq_one_letter_code
_entity_poly.pdbx_strand_id
1 'polypeptide(L)'
;SRAAFLKDVFLCALGSYGGPEAHYGVFSSILVQKRKYLTEEELTEMIGLYALVPGPSSTQTITAIGYHAGGPILALLTFLVWALPAIITMALIGVLFTRIDAYDQWKPVIRYLPAAAVAFIIYAAFTLSKKVLKKGGDGLLYAVMLALGLLLASYSPWVVPALLITGGLVRLA
;
A
#
# COMPACT_ATOMS: atom_id res chain seq x y z
N SER A 1 -27.15 4.44 -6.05
CA SER A 1 -27.23 5.49 -5.03
C SER A 1 -25.88 5.61 -4.32
N ARG A 2 -25.56 6.79 -3.77
CA ARG A 2 -24.30 7.03 -3.02
C ARG A 2 -24.12 6.06 -1.86
N ALA A 3 -25.19 5.72 -1.14
CA ALA A 3 -25.13 4.75 -0.05
C ALA A 3 -24.76 3.33 -0.52
N ALA A 4 -25.25 2.88 -1.67
CA ALA A 4 -24.88 1.59 -2.24
C ALA A 4 -23.39 1.56 -2.62
N PHE A 5 -22.87 2.64 -3.21
CA PHE A 5 -21.46 2.78 -3.53
C PHE A 5 -20.57 2.69 -2.27
N LEU A 6 -20.90 3.44 -1.21
CA LEU A 6 -20.15 3.40 0.06
C LEU A 6 -20.19 2.02 0.72
N LYS A 7 -21.30 1.31 0.63
CA LYS A 7 -21.41 -0.08 1.08
C LYS A 7 -20.45 -0.99 0.30
N ASP A 8 -20.38 -0.83 -1.01
CA ASP A 8 -19.48 -1.62 -1.85
C ASP A 8 -18.00 -1.27 -1.56
N VAL A 9 -17.66 -0.01 -1.31
CA VAL A 9 -16.34 0.42 -0.84
C VAL A 9 -15.99 -0.24 0.50
N PHE A 10 -16.92 -0.29 1.45
CA PHE A 10 -16.71 -0.97 2.72
C PHE A 10 -16.45 -2.47 2.54
N LEU A 11 -17.17 -3.13 1.64
CA LEU A 11 -16.92 -4.53 1.30
C LEU A 11 -15.56 -4.72 0.65
N CYS A 12 -15.13 -3.79 -0.21
CA CYS A 12 -13.77 -3.78 -0.75
C CYS A 12 -12.74 -3.69 0.38
N ALA A 13 -12.94 -2.79 1.36
CA ALA A 13 -12.02 -2.61 2.47
C ALA A 13 -11.90 -3.87 3.35
N LEU A 14 -13.00 -4.57 3.60
CA LEU A 14 -13.01 -5.84 4.34
C LEU A 14 -12.36 -7.00 3.58
N GLY A 15 -12.44 -6.99 2.24
CA GLY A 15 -11.86 -8.05 1.40
C GLY A 15 -10.40 -7.81 0.98
N SER A 16 -9.85 -6.64 1.29
CA SER A 16 -8.56 -6.20 0.77
C SER A 16 -7.41 -6.55 1.72
N TYR A 17 -6.97 -7.81 1.68
CA TYR A 17 -5.79 -8.27 2.39
C TYR A 17 -4.67 -8.57 1.38
N GLY A 18 -3.45 -8.05 1.59
CA GLY A 18 -2.29 -8.45 0.80
C GLY A 18 -1.61 -7.35 -0.02
N GLY A 19 -1.92 -6.09 0.19
CA GLY A 19 -1.24 -4.95 -0.43
C GLY A 19 -1.91 -4.43 -1.71
N PRO A 20 -1.31 -3.43 -2.40
CA PRO A 20 -1.94 -2.70 -3.49
C PRO A 20 -2.44 -3.58 -4.64
N GLU A 21 -1.68 -4.60 -5.02
CA GLU A 21 -2.05 -5.52 -6.12
C GLU A 21 -3.35 -6.30 -5.79
N ALA A 22 -3.50 -6.74 -4.53
CA ALA A 22 -4.72 -7.41 -4.08
C ALA A 22 -5.89 -6.42 -4.02
N HIS A 23 -5.65 -5.18 -3.59
CA HIS A 23 -6.67 -4.12 -3.56
C HIS A 23 -7.21 -3.85 -4.96
N TYR A 24 -6.34 -3.75 -5.97
CA TYR A 24 -6.76 -3.52 -7.36
C TYR A 24 -7.58 -4.69 -7.92
N GLY A 25 -7.24 -5.93 -7.57
CA GLY A 25 -8.05 -7.09 -7.91
C GLY A 25 -9.46 -7.04 -7.32
N VAL A 26 -9.59 -6.60 -6.08
CA VAL A 26 -10.89 -6.42 -5.42
C VAL A 26 -11.68 -5.26 -6.05
N PHE A 27 -11.02 -4.15 -6.40
CA PHE A 27 -11.67 -3.01 -7.08
C PHE A 27 -12.22 -3.44 -8.45
N SER A 28 -11.40 -4.13 -9.27
CA SER A 28 -11.85 -4.67 -10.55
C SER A 28 -13.05 -5.60 -10.36
N SER A 29 -12.95 -6.58 -9.47
CA SER A 29 -14.02 -7.56 -9.24
C SER A 29 -15.35 -6.93 -8.78
N ILE A 30 -15.30 -6.02 -7.80
CA ILE A 30 -16.52 -5.46 -7.19
C ILE A 30 -17.01 -4.22 -7.94
N LEU A 31 -16.12 -3.23 -8.18
CA LEU A 31 -16.56 -1.93 -8.68
C LEU A 31 -16.73 -1.91 -10.21
N VAL A 32 -15.90 -2.68 -10.93
CA VAL A 32 -15.96 -2.77 -12.39
C VAL A 32 -16.89 -3.91 -12.82
N GLN A 33 -16.53 -5.16 -12.53
CA GLN A 33 -17.23 -6.32 -13.09
C GLN A 33 -18.63 -6.50 -12.52
N LYS A 34 -18.77 -6.40 -11.18
CA LYS A 34 -20.05 -6.66 -10.50
C LYS A 34 -20.99 -5.45 -10.51
N ARG A 35 -20.47 -4.26 -10.26
CA ARG A 35 -21.27 -3.03 -10.08
C ARG A 35 -21.23 -2.07 -11.24
N LYS A 36 -20.22 -2.16 -12.11
CA LYS A 36 -20.05 -1.32 -13.30
C LYS A 36 -20.10 0.19 -12.98
N TYR A 37 -19.42 0.59 -11.90
CA TYR A 37 -19.29 2.01 -11.55
C TYR A 37 -18.29 2.73 -12.46
N LEU A 38 -17.32 1.96 -13.01
CA LEU A 38 -16.29 2.42 -13.95
C LEU A 38 -15.89 1.25 -14.85
N THR A 39 -15.16 1.54 -15.93
CA THR A 39 -14.60 0.54 -16.85
C THR A 39 -13.25 0.02 -16.35
N GLU A 40 -12.76 -1.11 -16.88
CA GLU A 40 -11.39 -1.61 -16.59
C GLU A 40 -10.32 -0.64 -17.10
N GLU A 41 -10.58 0.08 -18.18
CA GLU A 41 -9.70 1.08 -18.76
C GLU A 41 -9.53 2.26 -17.79
N GLU A 42 -10.65 2.83 -17.31
CA GLU A 42 -10.64 3.92 -16.33
C GLU A 42 -9.94 3.52 -15.02
N LEU A 43 -10.18 2.28 -14.54
CA LEU A 43 -9.49 1.77 -13.36
C LEU A 43 -7.98 1.69 -13.59
N THR A 44 -7.55 1.17 -14.75
CA THR A 44 -6.13 1.01 -15.10
C THR A 44 -5.44 2.37 -15.24
N GLU A 45 -6.09 3.35 -15.86
CA GLU A 45 -5.58 4.72 -15.95
C GLU A 45 -5.40 5.35 -14.58
N MET A 46 -6.38 5.23 -13.69
CA MET A 46 -6.28 5.73 -12.30
C MET A 46 -5.14 5.04 -11.55
N ILE A 47 -4.99 3.73 -11.67
CA ILE A 47 -3.89 2.98 -11.05
C ILE A 47 -2.54 3.49 -11.56
N GLY A 48 -2.41 3.66 -12.89
CA GLY A 48 -1.18 4.17 -13.52
C GLY A 48 -0.83 5.59 -13.06
N LEU A 49 -1.82 6.48 -13.00
CA LEU A 49 -1.64 7.85 -12.54
C LEU A 49 -1.17 7.91 -11.07
N TYR A 50 -1.84 7.17 -10.19
CA TYR A 50 -1.51 7.19 -8.76
C TYR A 50 -0.28 6.34 -8.40
N ALA A 51 0.20 5.48 -9.30
CA ALA A 51 1.49 4.84 -9.15
C ALA A 51 2.67 5.81 -9.31
N LEU A 52 2.47 6.94 -10.02
CA LEU A 52 3.49 7.99 -10.20
C LEU A 52 3.53 8.96 -9.02
N VAL A 53 2.45 9.06 -8.25
CA VAL A 53 2.35 10.00 -7.12
C VAL A 53 2.85 9.31 -5.85
N PRO A 54 3.82 9.89 -5.12
CA PRO A 54 4.29 9.29 -3.87
C PRO A 54 3.14 9.25 -2.84
N GLY A 55 2.90 8.06 -2.28
CA GLY A 55 1.86 7.86 -1.28
C GLY A 55 1.18 6.49 -1.37
N PRO A 56 0.11 6.27 -0.60
CA PRO A 56 -0.64 5.02 -0.58
C PRO A 56 -1.50 4.89 -1.84
N SER A 57 -0.94 4.38 -2.94
CA SER A 57 -1.54 4.38 -4.28
C SER A 57 -2.95 3.78 -4.32
N SER A 58 -3.20 2.69 -3.61
CA SER A 58 -4.55 2.07 -3.57
C SER A 58 -5.58 2.94 -2.87
N THR A 59 -5.19 3.65 -1.80
CA THR A 59 -6.07 4.61 -1.11
C THR A 59 -6.36 5.83 -1.99
N GLN A 60 -5.36 6.31 -2.71
CA GLN A 60 -5.53 7.40 -3.69
C GLN A 60 -6.48 6.97 -4.81
N THR A 61 -6.28 5.76 -5.37
CA THR A 61 -7.13 5.20 -6.43
C THR A 61 -8.59 5.07 -5.98
N ILE A 62 -8.87 4.46 -4.81
CA ILE A 62 -10.27 4.29 -4.35
C ILE A 62 -10.93 5.64 -4.06
N THR A 63 -10.17 6.61 -3.54
CA THR A 63 -10.67 7.97 -3.31
C THR A 63 -11.01 8.68 -4.61
N ALA A 64 -10.18 8.51 -5.66
CA ALA A 64 -10.44 9.04 -6.99
C ALA A 64 -11.68 8.39 -7.64
N ILE A 65 -11.88 7.08 -7.47
CA ILE A 65 -13.11 6.40 -7.90
C ILE A 65 -14.32 7.03 -7.21
N GLY A 66 -14.22 7.33 -5.91
CA GLY A 66 -15.26 8.06 -5.17
C GLY A 66 -15.54 9.46 -5.73
N TYR A 67 -14.48 10.17 -6.13
CA TYR A 67 -14.61 11.47 -6.79
C TYR A 67 -15.33 11.37 -8.13
N HIS A 68 -14.92 10.43 -8.96
CA HIS A 68 -15.53 10.15 -10.27
C HIS A 68 -17.01 9.78 -10.13
N ALA A 69 -17.37 8.96 -9.13
CA ALA A 69 -18.73 8.49 -8.90
C ALA A 69 -19.69 9.54 -8.34
N GLY A 70 -19.20 10.61 -7.69
CA GLY A 70 -20.12 11.58 -7.07
C GLY A 70 -19.51 12.83 -6.48
N GLY A 71 -18.31 13.21 -6.94
CA GLY A 71 -17.66 14.48 -6.60
C GLY A 71 -16.93 14.47 -5.25
N PRO A 72 -16.45 15.65 -4.79
CA PRO A 72 -15.52 15.74 -3.67
C PRO A 72 -16.07 15.22 -2.33
N ILE A 73 -17.36 15.40 -2.09
CA ILE A 73 -18.00 14.91 -0.86
C ILE A 73 -18.00 13.38 -0.84
N LEU A 74 -18.30 12.74 -1.98
CA LEU A 74 -18.29 11.28 -2.06
C LEU A 74 -16.85 10.73 -1.99
N ALA A 75 -15.87 11.44 -2.53
CA ALA A 75 -14.45 11.10 -2.38
C ALA A 75 -14.02 11.07 -0.91
N LEU A 76 -14.36 12.12 -0.15
CA LEU A 76 -14.06 12.18 1.29
C LEU A 76 -14.73 11.03 2.06
N LEU A 77 -16.01 10.77 1.79
CA LEU A 77 -16.73 9.66 2.43
C LEU A 77 -16.13 8.31 2.04
N THR A 78 -15.70 8.15 0.79
CA THR A 78 -15.02 6.94 0.29
C THR A 78 -13.72 6.70 1.04
N PHE A 79 -12.90 7.74 1.20
CA PHE A 79 -11.66 7.67 1.97
C PHE A 79 -11.92 7.24 3.43
N LEU A 80 -12.89 7.85 4.10
CA LEU A 80 -13.24 7.51 5.48
C LEU A 80 -13.73 6.07 5.60
N VAL A 81 -14.64 5.65 4.73
CA VAL A 81 -15.20 4.29 4.74
C VAL A 81 -14.12 3.24 4.43
N TRP A 82 -13.20 3.54 3.51
CA TRP A 82 -12.07 2.69 3.18
C TRP A 82 -11.09 2.52 4.34
N ALA A 83 -10.79 3.59 5.06
CA ALA A 83 -9.86 3.57 6.19
C ALA A 83 -10.48 2.98 7.47
N LEU A 84 -11.80 3.00 7.61
CA LEU A 84 -12.52 2.67 8.84
C LEU A 84 -12.22 1.26 9.38
N PRO A 85 -12.22 0.16 8.59
CA PRO A 85 -11.88 -1.17 9.11
C PRO A 85 -10.46 -1.24 9.68
N ALA A 86 -9.50 -0.61 9.01
CA ALA A 86 -8.12 -0.57 9.49
C ALA A 86 -7.99 0.24 10.79
N ILE A 87 -8.64 1.41 10.86
CA ILE A 87 -8.66 2.26 12.06
C ILE A 87 -9.25 1.50 13.25
N ILE A 88 -10.41 0.84 13.07
CA ILE A 88 -11.05 0.06 14.12
C ILE A 88 -10.14 -1.08 14.59
N THR A 89 -9.57 -1.84 13.64
CA THR A 89 -8.69 -2.97 13.95
C THR A 89 -7.47 -2.50 14.74
N MET A 90 -6.80 -1.44 14.29
CA MET A 90 -5.63 -0.90 14.98
C MET A 90 -5.96 -0.30 16.35
N ALA A 91 -7.12 0.36 16.49
CA ALA A 91 -7.59 0.86 17.79
C ALA A 91 -7.87 -0.28 18.77
N LEU A 92 -8.54 -1.34 18.32
CA LEU A 92 -8.80 -2.53 19.14
C LEU A 92 -7.50 -3.23 19.55
N ILE A 93 -6.56 -3.38 18.63
CA ILE A 93 -5.23 -3.92 18.93
C ILE A 93 -4.52 -3.04 19.95
N GLY A 94 -4.54 -1.71 19.80
CA GLY A 94 -3.96 -0.78 20.75
C GLY A 94 -4.53 -0.92 22.16
N VAL A 95 -5.85 -0.98 22.28
CA VAL A 95 -6.53 -1.22 23.57
C VAL A 95 -6.18 -2.61 24.13
N LEU A 96 -6.11 -3.62 23.27
CA LEU A 96 -5.73 -4.98 23.68
C LEU A 96 -4.30 -5.00 24.23
N PHE A 97 -3.34 -4.32 23.58
CA PHE A 97 -1.96 -4.24 24.04
C PHE A 97 -1.85 -3.60 25.43
N THR A 98 -2.61 -2.54 25.74
CA THR A 98 -2.60 -1.92 27.08
C THR A 98 -3.11 -2.88 28.16
N ARG A 99 -3.97 -3.83 27.81
CA ARG A 99 -4.46 -4.85 28.74
C ARG A 99 -3.49 -6.05 28.86
N ILE A 100 -2.85 -6.43 27.76
CA ILE A 100 -1.90 -7.55 27.69
C ILE A 100 -0.62 -7.23 28.45
N ASP A 101 -0.16 -5.98 28.47
CA ASP A 101 1.02 -5.55 29.23
C ASP A 101 0.89 -5.81 30.76
N ALA A 102 -0.36 -5.96 31.24
CA ALA A 102 -0.64 -6.35 32.62
C ALA A 102 -0.35 -7.86 32.89
N TYR A 103 -0.17 -8.68 31.86
CA TYR A 103 0.06 -10.11 31.99
C TYR A 103 1.46 -10.50 31.50
N ASP A 104 2.34 -10.88 32.42
CA ASP A 104 3.75 -11.23 32.12
C ASP A 104 3.92 -12.36 31.09
N GLN A 105 2.95 -13.25 30.99
CA GLN A 105 2.98 -14.39 30.06
C GLN A 105 2.95 -13.98 28.57
N TRP A 106 2.47 -12.78 28.22
CA TRP A 106 2.39 -12.29 26.83
C TRP A 106 3.58 -11.42 26.40
N LYS A 107 4.38 -10.95 27.35
CA LYS A 107 5.58 -10.15 27.08
C LYS A 107 6.54 -10.80 26.09
N PRO A 108 6.82 -12.12 26.14
CA PRO A 108 7.69 -12.77 25.16
C PRO A 108 7.15 -12.67 23.74
N VAL A 109 5.82 -12.84 23.55
CA VAL A 109 5.19 -12.79 22.23
C VAL A 109 5.33 -11.40 21.63
N ILE A 110 5.03 -10.34 22.42
CA ILE A 110 5.13 -8.94 22.00
C ILE A 110 6.58 -8.59 21.64
N ARG A 111 7.57 -9.10 22.38
CA ARG A 111 8.99 -8.87 22.15
C ARG A 111 9.46 -9.33 20.76
N TYR A 112 8.85 -10.37 20.19
CA TYR A 112 9.22 -10.89 18.88
C TYR A 112 8.47 -10.24 17.70
N LEU A 113 7.45 -9.43 17.94
CA LEU A 113 6.72 -8.72 16.87
C LEU A 113 7.62 -7.83 15.99
N PRO A 114 8.54 -7.02 16.55
CA PRO A 114 9.47 -6.23 15.73
C PRO A 114 10.37 -7.11 14.85
N ALA A 115 10.83 -8.24 15.35
CA ALA A 115 11.65 -9.19 14.59
C ALA A 115 10.84 -9.81 13.42
N ALA A 116 9.58 -10.16 13.65
CA ALA A 116 8.68 -10.61 12.59
C ALA A 116 8.44 -9.53 11.53
N ALA A 117 8.24 -8.26 11.93
CA ALA A 117 8.12 -7.14 11.00
C ALA A 117 9.37 -6.97 10.12
N VAL A 118 10.57 -7.06 10.69
CA VAL A 118 11.83 -7.02 9.94
C VAL A 118 11.92 -8.19 8.95
N ALA A 119 11.52 -9.40 9.34
CA ALA A 119 11.50 -10.56 8.46
C ALA A 119 10.57 -10.34 7.25
N PHE A 120 9.39 -9.76 7.45
CA PHE A 120 8.48 -9.39 6.35
C PHE A 120 9.08 -8.32 5.42
N ILE A 121 9.78 -7.33 5.95
CA ILE A 121 10.47 -6.31 5.14
C ILE A 121 11.55 -6.96 4.26
N ILE A 122 12.38 -7.84 4.84
CA ILE A 122 13.41 -8.59 4.10
C ILE A 122 12.77 -9.47 3.03
N TYR A 123 11.70 -10.17 3.35
CA TYR A 123 10.97 -11.00 2.38
C TYR A 123 10.38 -10.17 1.24
N ALA A 124 9.79 -9.02 1.54
CA ALA A 124 9.27 -8.10 0.53
C ALA A 124 10.39 -7.58 -0.38
N ALA A 125 11.51 -7.14 0.18
CA ALA A 125 12.68 -6.70 -0.57
C ALA A 125 13.22 -7.80 -1.51
N PHE A 126 13.32 -9.04 -1.01
CA PHE A 126 13.75 -10.19 -1.80
C PHE A 126 12.77 -10.52 -2.94
N THR A 127 11.48 -10.45 -2.68
CA THR A 127 10.46 -10.73 -3.69
C THR A 127 10.43 -9.66 -4.78
N LEU A 128 10.55 -8.38 -4.41
CA LEU A 128 10.63 -7.27 -5.34
C LEU A 128 11.92 -7.34 -6.18
N SER A 129 13.07 -7.62 -5.57
CA SER A 129 14.34 -7.76 -6.29
C SER A 129 14.29 -8.88 -7.34
N LYS A 130 13.66 -10.01 -7.03
CA LYS A 130 13.44 -11.09 -8.02
C LYS A 130 12.58 -10.65 -9.21
N LYS A 131 11.52 -9.87 -8.97
CA LYS A 131 10.66 -9.36 -10.05
C LYS A 131 11.44 -8.43 -11.00
N VAL A 132 12.29 -7.58 -10.43
CA VAL A 132 13.09 -6.61 -11.18
C VAL A 132 14.21 -7.30 -11.98
N LEU A 133 14.95 -8.23 -11.36
CA LEU A 133 16.03 -8.98 -12.01
C LEU A 133 15.53 -9.85 -13.17
N LYS A 134 14.31 -10.44 -13.07
CA LYS A 134 13.71 -11.21 -14.17
C LYS A 134 13.40 -10.38 -15.42
N LYS A 135 13.26 -9.05 -15.31
CA LYS A 135 13.00 -8.15 -16.45
C LYS A 135 14.24 -7.72 -17.23
N GLY A 136 15.43 -8.36 -17.01
CA GLY A 136 16.66 -8.05 -17.76
C GLY A 136 17.32 -6.73 -17.34
N GLY A 137 17.06 -6.26 -16.13
CA GLY A 137 17.74 -5.08 -15.58
C GLY A 137 19.16 -5.41 -15.12
N ASP A 138 20.04 -4.40 -15.12
CA ASP A 138 21.43 -4.50 -14.65
C ASP A 138 21.46 -4.83 -13.15
N GLY A 139 21.59 -6.10 -12.82
CA GLY A 139 21.61 -6.59 -11.43
C GLY A 139 22.70 -5.92 -10.59
N LEU A 140 23.81 -5.53 -11.21
CA LEU A 140 24.87 -4.77 -10.56
C LEU A 140 24.41 -3.38 -10.14
N LEU A 141 23.72 -2.64 -11.01
CA LEU A 141 23.17 -1.32 -10.70
C LEU A 141 22.22 -1.38 -9.51
N TYR A 142 21.32 -2.37 -9.49
CA TYR A 142 20.39 -2.56 -8.37
C TYR A 142 21.10 -2.91 -7.07
N ALA A 143 22.12 -3.78 -7.11
CA ALA A 143 22.91 -4.14 -5.94
C ALA A 143 23.66 -2.93 -5.37
N VAL A 144 24.26 -2.09 -6.22
CA VAL A 144 24.95 -0.87 -5.83
C VAL A 144 23.99 0.14 -5.22
N MET A 145 22.81 0.38 -5.85
CA MET A 145 21.80 1.31 -5.33
C MET A 145 21.21 0.84 -4.01
N LEU A 146 21.01 -0.47 -3.84
CA LEU A 146 20.55 -1.06 -2.58
C LEU A 146 21.59 -0.88 -1.47
N ALA A 147 22.86 -1.18 -1.77
CA ALA A 147 23.98 -1.02 -0.83
C ALA A 147 24.15 0.44 -0.41
N LEU A 148 24.11 1.38 -1.35
CA LEU A 148 24.16 2.81 -1.08
C LEU A 148 22.94 3.26 -0.25
N GLY A 149 21.76 2.77 -0.57
CA GLY A 149 20.54 3.05 0.20
C GLY A 149 20.67 2.60 1.65
N LEU A 150 21.14 1.38 1.89
CA LEU A 150 21.33 0.85 3.26
C LEU A 150 22.40 1.60 4.03
N LEU A 151 23.53 1.94 3.40
CA LEU A 151 24.64 2.63 4.06
C LEU A 151 24.34 4.09 4.37
N LEU A 152 23.64 4.77 3.46
CA LEU A 152 23.44 6.22 3.55
C LEU A 152 22.09 6.62 4.16
N ALA A 153 21.08 5.73 4.17
CA ALA A 153 19.76 6.02 4.73
C ALA A 153 19.80 6.39 6.23
N SER A 154 20.81 5.90 6.97
CA SER A 154 21.02 6.24 8.37
C SER A 154 21.55 7.67 8.59
N TYR A 155 22.13 8.29 7.55
CA TYR A 155 22.71 9.64 7.65
C TYR A 155 21.69 10.74 7.36
N SER A 156 20.77 10.52 6.41
CA SER A 156 19.77 11.53 6.06
C SER A 156 18.55 10.90 5.38
N PRO A 157 17.33 11.34 5.74
CA PRO A 157 16.09 10.88 5.08
C PRO A 157 16.03 11.30 3.59
N TRP A 158 16.82 12.28 3.15
CA TRP A 158 16.87 12.74 1.75
C TRP A 158 17.68 11.85 0.82
N VAL A 159 18.45 10.92 1.36
CA VAL A 159 19.25 9.98 0.54
C VAL A 159 18.37 9.10 -0.34
N VAL A 160 17.24 8.61 0.17
CA VAL A 160 16.35 7.72 -0.58
C VAL A 160 15.74 8.43 -1.80
N PRO A 161 15.14 9.63 -1.69
CA PRO A 161 14.71 10.40 -2.86
C PRO A 161 15.84 10.69 -3.86
N ALA A 162 17.03 11.05 -3.39
CA ALA A 162 18.17 11.33 -4.26
C ALA A 162 18.62 10.09 -5.04
N LEU A 163 18.66 8.91 -4.41
CA LEU A 163 18.98 7.64 -5.06
C LEU A 163 17.93 7.22 -6.08
N LEU A 164 16.65 7.48 -5.83
CA LEU A 164 15.57 7.21 -6.78
C LEU A 164 15.71 8.07 -8.04
N ILE A 165 16.00 9.37 -7.87
CA ILE A 165 16.19 10.30 -9.01
C ILE A 165 17.44 9.90 -9.81
N THR A 166 18.58 9.68 -9.15
CA THR A 166 19.83 9.31 -9.82
C THR A 166 19.74 7.95 -10.53
N GLY A 167 19.12 6.96 -9.89
CA GLY A 167 18.89 5.65 -10.51
C GLY A 167 17.94 5.72 -11.71
N GLY A 168 16.93 6.58 -11.64
CA GLY A 168 16.04 6.86 -12.78
C GLY A 168 16.77 7.50 -13.96
N LEU A 169 17.62 8.51 -13.70
CA LEU A 169 18.40 9.19 -14.73
C LEU A 169 19.43 8.27 -15.40
N VAL A 170 20.14 7.45 -14.63
CA VAL A 170 21.11 6.47 -15.17
C VAL A 170 20.43 5.45 -16.10
N ARG A 171 19.17 5.12 -15.87
CA ARG A 171 18.43 4.20 -16.72
C ARG A 171 17.90 4.83 -18.02
N LEU A 172 17.73 6.16 -18.03
CA LEU A 172 17.26 6.90 -19.20
C LEU A 172 18.40 7.26 -20.18
N ALA A 173 19.65 7.25 -19.70
CA ALA A 173 20.86 7.44 -20.49
C ALA A 173 21.35 6.12 -21.11
#